data_2660bd05c8c853f6e0ba162d31b51044
#
_entry.id   2660bd05c8c853f6e0ba162d31b51044
#
_cell.length_a   1.000
_cell.length_b   1.000
_cell.length_c   1.000
_cell.angle_alpha   90.00
_cell.angle_beta   90.00
_cell.angle_gamma   90.00
#
_symmetry.space_group_name_H-M   'P 1'
#
loop_
_entity.id
_entity.type
_entity.pdbx_description
1 polymer ?
#
loop_
_entity_poly.entity_id
_entity_poly.type
_entity_poly.pdbx_seq_one_letter_code
_entity_poly.pdbx_strand_id
1 'polypeptide(L)'
;MEWIQLLLPQEGMREALLRCLTGCSLDGCHLDREAIEQDFSGWLQQRRDEALGLSCAQRWLYLAVTPEDEVIGSAAVAAGEGGFVRSIWLHPDFDQSACREQIEQQLTDMGF
;
A
#
# COMPACT_ATOMS: atom_id res chain seq x y z
N MET A 1 -13.93 -17.22 3.12
CA MET A 1 -13.29 -15.95 3.49
C MET A 1 -12.48 -15.42 2.31
N GLU A 2 -12.71 -14.18 1.97
CA GLU A 2 -12.02 -13.57 0.85
C GLU A 2 -10.56 -13.31 1.21
N TRP A 3 -9.69 -13.51 0.23
CA TRP A 3 -8.26 -13.31 0.44
C TRP A 3 -7.85 -11.95 -0.08
N ILE A 4 -7.26 -11.17 0.81
CA ILE A 4 -6.64 -9.89 0.47
C ILE A 4 -5.27 -10.21 -0.11
N GLN A 5 -4.93 -9.58 -1.24
CA GLN A 5 -3.61 -9.70 -1.85
C GLN A 5 -2.85 -8.40 -1.70
N LEU A 6 -1.54 -8.50 -1.49
CA LEU A 6 -0.66 -7.34 -1.50
C LEU A 6 0.00 -7.23 -2.87
N LEU A 7 -0.26 -6.13 -3.55
CA LEU A 7 0.26 -5.87 -4.90
C LEU A 7 1.03 -4.56 -4.94
N LEU A 8 2.09 -4.53 -5.73
CA LEU A 8 2.77 -3.27 -6.01
C LEU A 8 1.85 -2.38 -6.86
N PRO A 9 1.89 -1.05 -6.66
CA PRO A 9 1.08 -0.14 -7.48
C PRO A 9 1.40 -0.28 -8.96
N GLN A 10 0.35 -0.29 -9.79
CA GLN A 10 0.46 -0.47 -11.24
C GLN A 10 -0.41 0.54 -11.96
N GLU A 11 -0.14 0.77 -13.26
CA GLU A 11 -0.85 1.75 -14.07
C GLU A 11 -2.32 1.39 -14.14
N GLY A 12 -2.97 0.60 -14.17
CA GLY A 12 -4.42 0.36 -14.21
C GLY A 12 -5.15 0.61 -12.89
N MET A 13 -4.43 1.01 -11.83
CA MET A 13 -5.02 1.07 -10.48
C MET A 13 -5.43 2.47 -10.03
N ARG A 14 -5.25 3.50 -10.86
CA ARG A 14 -5.54 4.88 -10.47
C ARG A 14 -6.96 5.08 -9.95
N GLU A 15 -7.95 4.61 -10.68
CA GLU A 15 -9.35 4.79 -10.30
C GLU A 15 -9.69 4.05 -8.99
N ALA A 16 -9.18 2.83 -8.84
CA ALA A 16 -9.40 2.06 -7.62
C ALA A 16 -8.74 2.73 -6.41
N LEU A 17 -7.55 3.29 -6.59
CA LEU A 17 -6.86 4.05 -5.55
C LEU A 17 -7.65 5.30 -5.15
N LEU A 18 -8.07 6.09 -6.11
CA LEU A 18 -8.83 7.31 -5.83
C LEU A 18 -10.17 6.99 -5.17
N ARG A 19 -10.82 5.92 -5.56
CA ARG A 19 -12.05 5.48 -4.93
C ARG A 19 -11.84 5.13 -3.45
N CYS A 20 -10.76 4.43 -3.16
CA CYS A 20 -10.38 4.09 -1.78
C CYS A 20 -10.12 5.33 -0.93
N LEU A 21 -9.52 6.37 -1.52
CA LEU A 21 -9.09 7.57 -0.81
C LEU A 21 -10.17 8.66 -0.73
N THR A 22 -11.37 8.40 -1.24
CA THR A 22 -12.46 9.38 -1.27
C THR A 22 -13.41 9.17 -0.11
N GLY A 23 -13.78 10.25 0.58
CA GLY A 23 -14.82 10.23 1.59
C GLY A 23 -14.43 9.63 2.93
N CYS A 24 -13.14 9.46 3.22
CA CYS A 24 -12.68 8.93 4.50
C CYS A 24 -11.48 9.72 5.03
N SER A 25 -11.15 9.52 6.30
CA SER A 25 -9.95 10.08 6.88
C SER A 25 -8.71 9.40 6.32
N LEU A 26 -7.71 10.19 5.94
CA LEU A 26 -6.43 9.69 5.45
C LEU A 26 -5.33 9.74 6.51
N ASP A 27 -5.68 9.89 7.77
CA ASP A 27 -4.72 9.91 8.87
C ASP A 27 -3.95 8.59 8.92
N GLY A 28 -2.63 8.69 8.88
CA GLY A 28 -1.75 7.52 8.84
C GLY A 28 -1.65 6.82 7.48
N CYS A 29 -2.31 7.37 6.46
CA CYS A 29 -2.27 6.81 5.12
C CYS A 29 -0.93 7.10 4.43
N HIS A 30 -0.39 6.11 3.75
CA HIS A 30 0.87 6.25 3.00
C HIS A 30 0.65 6.73 1.57
N LEU A 31 -0.60 6.85 1.15
CA LEU A 31 -0.96 7.18 -0.22
C LEU A 31 -1.21 8.69 -0.34
N ASP A 32 -0.50 9.33 -1.25
CA ASP A 32 -0.67 10.76 -1.52
C ASP A 32 -1.75 10.93 -2.57
N ARG A 33 -2.96 11.23 -2.13
CA ARG A 33 -4.12 11.39 -3.01
C ARG A 33 -3.88 12.44 -4.09
N GLU A 34 -3.32 13.58 -3.71
CA GLU A 34 -3.09 14.67 -4.64
C GLU A 34 -2.10 14.27 -5.75
N ALA A 35 -1.00 13.65 -5.38
CA ALA A 35 -0.02 13.17 -6.34
C ALA A 35 -0.61 12.11 -7.27
N ILE A 36 -1.39 11.17 -6.73
CA ILE A 36 -2.04 10.13 -7.52
C ILE A 36 -3.04 10.74 -8.50
N GLU A 37 -3.78 11.76 -8.08
CA GLU A 37 -4.77 12.42 -8.91
C GLU A 37 -4.11 13.25 -10.02
N GLN A 38 -3.05 13.98 -9.71
CA GLN A 38 -2.44 14.95 -10.62
C GLN A 38 -1.34 14.36 -11.50
N ASP A 39 -0.54 13.42 -10.97
CA ASP A 39 0.58 12.83 -11.70
C ASP A 39 0.80 11.38 -11.27
N PHE A 40 -0.10 10.53 -11.71
CA PHE A 40 -0.05 9.11 -11.33
C PHE A 40 1.23 8.43 -11.85
N SER A 41 1.64 8.72 -13.07
CA SER A 41 2.85 8.13 -13.65
C SER A 41 4.10 8.50 -12.85
N GLY A 42 4.23 9.76 -12.45
CA GLY A 42 5.34 10.22 -11.61
C GLY A 42 5.30 9.58 -10.22
N TRP A 43 4.11 9.48 -9.65
CA TRP A 43 3.95 8.80 -8.36
C TRP A 43 4.37 7.34 -8.43
N LEU A 44 3.98 6.62 -9.49
CA LEU A 44 4.37 5.23 -9.69
C LEU A 44 5.90 5.10 -9.86
N GLN A 45 6.50 5.99 -10.63
CA GLN A 45 7.96 5.96 -10.84
C GLN A 45 8.70 6.15 -9.53
N GLN A 46 8.22 7.07 -8.69
CA GLN A 46 8.81 7.30 -7.37
C GLN A 46 8.72 6.05 -6.49
N ARG A 47 7.58 5.33 -6.54
CA ARG A 47 7.44 4.08 -5.78
C ARG A 47 8.41 3.01 -6.26
N ARG A 48 8.65 2.93 -7.58
CA ARG A 48 9.63 2.00 -8.15
C ARG A 48 11.05 2.36 -7.72
N ASP A 49 11.39 3.64 -7.76
CA ASP A 49 12.72 4.11 -7.35
C ASP A 49 12.99 3.81 -5.88
N GLU A 50 12.00 3.97 -5.03
CA GLU A 50 12.11 3.64 -3.61
C GLU A 50 12.33 2.14 -3.39
N ALA A 51 11.62 1.30 -4.13
CA ALA A 51 11.78 -0.15 -4.03
C ALA A 51 13.15 -0.62 -4.50
N LEU A 52 13.78 0.11 -5.42
CA LEU A 52 15.12 -0.17 -5.91
C LEU A 52 16.22 0.48 -5.06
N GLY A 53 15.85 1.34 -4.10
CA GLY A 53 16.82 2.03 -3.26
C GLY A 53 17.63 3.11 -3.98
N LEU A 54 17.09 3.69 -5.06
CA LEU A 54 17.82 4.64 -5.90
C LEU A 54 17.98 6.03 -5.30
N SER A 55 17.02 6.46 -4.48
CA SER A 55 17.01 7.83 -3.94
C SER A 55 17.20 7.90 -2.44
N CYS A 56 16.99 6.80 -1.71
CA CYS A 56 17.09 6.76 -0.25
C CYS A 56 17.18 5.31 0.20
N ALA A 57 17.03 5.06 1.51
CA ALA A 57 16.89 3.70 2.03
C ALA A 57 15.73 3.00 1.34
N GLN A 58 15.91 1.72 1.06
CA GLN A 58 14.94 0.93 0.31
C GLN A 58 13.60 0.87 1.03
N ARG A 59 12.53 1.13 0.27
CA ARG A 59 11.16 1.11 0.75
C ARG A 59 10.25 0.43 -0.23
N TRP A 60 9.27 -0.29 0.27
CA TRP A 60 8.25 -0.93 -0.55
C TRP A 60 6.88 -0.46 -0.11
N LEU A 61 6.02 -0.16 -1.07
CA LEU A 61 4.62 0.15 -0.83
C LEU A 61 3.77 -0.87 -1.57
N TYR A 62 2.96 -1.60 -0.82
CA TYR A 62 2.02 -2.57 -1.37
C TYR A 62 0.61 -2.07 -1.16
N LEU A 63 -0.28 -2.38 -2.10
CA LEU A 63 -1.70 -2.09 -1.99
C LEU A 63 -2.42 -3.36 -1.56
N ALA A 64 -3.33 -3.23 -0.60
CA ALA A 64 -4.18 -4.33 -0.18
C ALA A 64 -5.41 -4.35 -1.11
N VAL A 65 -5.60 -5.44 -1.81
CA VAL A 65 -6.60 -5.56 -2.88
C VAL A 65 -7.48 -6.79 -2.62
N THR A 66 -8.78 -6.62 -2.77
CA THR A 66 -9.73 -7.73 -2.64
C THR A 66 -9.80 -8.56 -3.94
N PRO A 67 -10.42 -9.75 -3.90
CA PRO A 67 -10.64 -10.53 -5.13
C PRO A 67 -11.45 -9.79 -6.21
N GLU A 68 -12.21 -8.77 -5.83
CA GLU A 68 -12.97 -7.92 -6.75
C GLU A 68 -12.16 -6.73 -7.29
N ASP A 69 -10.85 -6.74 -7.09
CA ASP A 69 -9.95 -5.66 -7.52
C ASP A 69 -10.21 -4.32 -6.83
N GLU A 70 -10.78 -4.33 -5.64
CA GLU A 70 -11.00 -3.14 -4.85
C GLU A 70 -9.80 -2.89 -3.93
N VAL A 71 -9.24 -1.68 -3.98
CA VAL A 71 -8.16 -1.27 -3.07
C VAL A 71 -8.78 -0.90 -1.73
N ILE A 72 -8.33 -1.54 -0.65
CA ILE A 72 -8.87 -1.32 0.69
C ILE A 72 -7.85 -0.79 1.68
N GLY A 73 -6.59 -0.67 1.28
CA GLY A 73 -5.55 -0.15 2.16
C GLY A 73 -4.17 -0.27 1.55
N SER A 74 -3.17 -0.03 2.39
CA SER A 74 -1.77 -0.09 1.96
C SER A 74 -0.89 -0.62 3.08
N ALA A 75 0.23 -1.22 2.69
CA ALA A 75 1.26 -1.69 3.60
C ALA A 75 2.60 -1.14 3.14
N ALA A 76 3.25 -0.36 3.99
CA ALA A 76 4.56 0.19 3.73
C ALA A 76 5.61 -0.57 4.54
N VAL A 77 6.72 -0.90 3.90
CA VAL A 77 7.85 -1.56 4.54
C VAL A 77 9.11 -0.76 4.25
N ALA A 78 9.87 -0.45 5.29
CA ALA A 78 11.13 0.26 5.17
C ALA A 78 12.27 -0.59 5.73
N ALA A 79 13.38 -0.64 5.00
CA ALA A 79 14.59 -1.31 5.48
C ALA A 79 15.22 -0.48 6.59
N GLY A 80 15.60 -1.15 7.68
CA GLY A 80 16.25 -0.52 8.84
C GLY A 80 17.43 -1.34 9.33
N GLU A 81 18.14 -0.83 10.31
CA GLU A 81 19.36 -1.47 10.83
C GLU A 81 19.11 -2.84 11.47
N GLY A 82 17.98 -3.03 12.11
CA GLY A 82 17.64 -4.29 12.78
C GLY A 82 16.65 -5.15 12.02
N GLY A 83 16.33 -4.82 10.78
CA GLY A 83 15.34 -5.54 10.00
C GLY A 83 14.41 -4.59 9.26
N PHE A 84 13.13 -4.92 9.21
CA PHE A 84 12.14 -4.14 8.46
C PHE A 84 11.13 -3.51 9.39
N VAL A 85 10.76 -2.26 9.08
CA VAL A 85 9.69 -1.55 9.78
C VAL A 85 8.43 -1.59 8.91
N ARG A 86 7.34 -2.10 9.47
CA ARG A 86 6.06 -2.24 8.78
C ARG A 86 5.08 -1.17 9.23
N SER A 87 4.26 -0.68 8.32
CA SER A 87 3.17 0.23 8.64
C SER A 87 1.98 -0.10 7.76
N ILE A 88 0.82 -0.32 8.35
CA ILE A 88 -0.39 -0.74 7.66
C ILE A 88 -1.47 0.32 7.84
N TRP A 89 -2.08 0.73 6.74
CA TRP A 89 -3.26 1.58 6.75
C TRP A 89 -4.40 0.85 6.06
N LEU A 90 -5.60 0.88 6.66
CA LEU A 90 -6.80 0.31 6.07
C LEU A 90 -7.89 1.36 5.99
N HIS A 91 -8.66 1.33 4.90
CA HIS A 91 -9.88 2.13 4.79
C HIS A 91 -10.78 1.80 5.99
N PRO A 92 -11.44 2.80 6.60
CA PRO A 92 -12.24 2.58 7.81
C PRO A 92 -13.27 1.46 7.70
N ASP A 93 -13.85 1.25 6.52
CA ASP A 93 -14.83 0.18 6.30
C ASP A 93 -14.21 -1.21 6.38
N PHE A 94 -12.90 -1.32 6.26
CA PHE A 94 -12.15 -2.58 6.27
C PHE A 94 -11.15 -2.66 7.42
N ASP A 95 -11.15 -1.70 8.32
CA ASP A 95 -10.20 -1.68 9.44
C ASP A 95 -10.65 -2.67 10.53
N GLN A 96 -10.40 -3.93 10.26
CA GLN A 96 -10.73 -5.05 11.13
C GLN A 96 -9.48 -5.87 11.42
N SER A 97 -9.45 -6.50 12.59
CA SER A 97 -8.32 -7.33 13.01
C SER A 97 -8.01 -8.44 12.00
N ALA A 98 -9.03 -9.07 11.44
CA ALA A 98 -8.85 -10.15 10.48
C ALA A 98 -8.15 -9.66 9.20
N CYS A 99 -8.48 -8.45 8.73
CA CYS A 99 -7.82 -7.87 7.55
C CYS A 99 -6.35 -7.55 7.84
N ARG A 100 -6.07 -6.95 9.00
CA ARG A 100 -4.69 -6.64 9.40
C ARG A 100 -3.86 -7.90 9.55
N GLU A 101 -4.40 -8.95 10.14
CA GLU A 101 -3.71 -10.22 10.30
C GLU A 101 -3.33 -10.84 8.96
N GLN A 102 -4.23 -10.81 7.99
CA GLN A 102 -3.94 -11.31 6.64
C GLN A 102 -2.79 -10.53 6.00
N ILE A 103 -2.79 -9.21 6.12
CA ILE A 103 -1.74 -8.36 5.56
C ILE A 103 -0.40 -8.66 6.24
N GLU A 104 -0.38 -8.74 7.57
CA GLU A 104 0.85 -9.03 8.29
C GLU A 104 1.40 -10.41 7.97
N GLN A 105 0.52 -11.41 7.83
CA GLN A 105 0.94 -12.75 7.45
C GLN A 105 1.57 -12.77 6.07
N GLN A 106 1.00 -12.06 5.11
CA GLN A 106 1.57 -11.97 3.77
C GLN A 106 2.92 -11.27 3.77
N LEU A 107 3.08 -10.20 4.55
CA LEU A 107 4.37 -9.52 4.69
C LEU A 107 5.44 -10.46 5.25
N THR A 108 5.07 -11.25 6.26
CA THR A 108 5.97 -12.26 6.83
C THR A 108 6.34 -13.30 5.77
N ASP A 109 5.37 -13.79 5.01
CA ASP A 109 5.60 -14.77 3.95
C ASP A 109 6.48 -14.23 2.82
N MET A 110 6.47 -12.92 2.60
CA MET A 110 7.32 -12.25 1.60
C MET A 110 8.75 -11.99 2.09
N GLY A 111 9.03 -12.26 3.35
CA GLY A 111 10.36 -12.07 3.93
C GLY A 111 10.52 -10.80 4.75
N PHE A 112 9.46 -10.09 5.00
CA PHE A 112 9.48 -8.91 5.85
C PHE A 112 9.02 -9.29 7.26
#